data_8f4b14dc7dcda5db5e14d1ca12326a86
#
_entry.id   8f4b14dc7dcda5db5e14d1ca12326a86
#
_cell.length_a   1.000
_cell.length_b   1.000
_cell.length_c   1.000
_cell.angle_alpha   90.00
_cell.angle_beta   90.00
_cell.angle_gamma   90.00
#
_symmetry.space_group_name_H-M   'P 1'
#
loop_
_entity.id
_entity.type
_entity.pdbx_description
1 polymer ?
#
loop_
_entity_poly.entity_id
_entity_poly.type
_entity_poly.pdbx_seq_one_letter_code
_entity_poly.pdbx_strand_id
1 'polypeptide(L)'
;MNLSDQLYKKLEDASNDWAEWQKKTIILDEGRKAVFSSYVIKHKKLVKTMSEAEHEARIDPDYKIIVEQYAEAEKELIKARYRYTNIDRYVSLKQSELKRDLALNNKV
;
A
#
# COMPACT_ATOMS: atom_id res chain seq x y z
N MET A 1 -21.15 5.54 21.89
CA MET A 1 -21.00 4.91 20.55
C MET A 1 -21.31 3.42 20.70
N ASN A 2 -22.22 2.86 19.91
CA ASN A 2 -22.54 1.45 19.97
C ASN A 2 -21.52 0.61 19.19
N LEU A 3 -21.65 -0.73 19.28
CA LEU A 3 -20.72 -1.65 18.62
C LEU A 3 -20.67 -1.46 17.09
N SER A 4 -21.84 -1.25 16.46
CA SER A 4 -21.92 -1.02 15.01
C SER A 4 -21.16 0.23 14.59
N ASP A 5 -21.32 1.33 15.32
CA ASP A 5 -20.60 2.58 15.05
C ASP A 5 -19.09 2.38 15.22
N GLN A 6 -18.66 1.64 16.23
CA GLN A 6 -17.26 1.34 16.46
C GLN A 6 -16.66 0.50 15.32
N LEU A 7 -17.40 -0.48 14.81
CA LEU A 7 -16.97 -1.31 13.70
C LEU A 7 -16.86 -0.52 12.39
N TYR A 8 -17.85 0.32 12.08
CA TYR A 8 -17.81 1.18 10.91
C TYR A 8 -16.69 2.21 10.99
N LYS A 9 -16.40 2.72 12.20
CA LYS A 9 -15.27 3.63 12.42
C LYS A 9 -13.94 2.92 12.12
N LYS A 10 -13.77 1.69 12.60
CA LYS A 10 -12.56 0.89 12.31
C LYS A 10 -12.40 0.63 10.82
N LEU A 11 -13.50 0.33 10.13
CA LEU A 11 -13.50 0.10 8.69
C LEU A 11 -13.08 1.36 7.93
N GLU A 12 -13.64 2.52 8.31
CA GLU A 12 -13.28 3.80 7.73
C GLU A 12 -11.81 4.14 7.95
N ASP A 13 -11.30 3.97 9.17
CA ASP A 13 -9.91 4.22 9.51
C ASP A 13 -8.97 3.31 8.70
N ALA A 14 -9.32 2.03 8.56
CA ALA A 14 -8.53 1.08 7.77
C ALA A 14 -8.57 1.41 6.27
N SER A 15 -9.70 1.87 5.76
CA SER A 15 -9.85 2.32 4.38
C SER A 15 -8.97 3.54 4.10
N ASN A 16 -8.98 4.51 5.00
CA ASN A 16 -8.16 5.73 4.89
C ASN A 16 -6.67 5.40 4.97
N ASP A 17 -6.29 4.49 5.85
CA ASP A 17 -4.90 4.03 5.99
C ASP A 17 -4.41 3.34 4.71
N TRP A 18 -5.23 2.47 4.14
CA TRP A 18 -4.93 1.81 2.86
C TRP A 18 -4.76 2.85 1.73
N ALA A 19 -5.68 3.81 1.62
CA ALA A 19 -5.61 4.86 0.61
C ALA A 19 -4.33 5.71 0.75
N GLU A 20 -3.94 6.05 1.98
CA GLU A 20 -2.72 6.82 2.25
C GLU A 20 -1.46 6.05 1.83
N TRP A 21 -1.37 4.76 2.15
CA TRP A 21 -0.23 3.95 1.74
C TRP A 21 -0.20 3.72 0.23
N GLN A 22 -1.36 3.59 -0.40
CA GLN A 22 -1.44 3.49 -1.86
C GLN A 22 -0.90 4.76 -2.53
N LYS A 23 -1.30 5.93 -2.05
CA LYS A 23 -0.82 7.22 -2.52
C LYS A 23 0.70 7.35 -2.35
N LYS A 24 1.22 7.06 -1.15
CA LYS A 24 2.66 7.11 -0.84
C LYS A 24 3.46 6.18 -1.74
N THR A 25 2.96 4.97 -1.97
CA THR A 25 3.62 3.97 -2.81
C THR A 25 3.69 4.43 -4.26
N ILE A 26 2.61 5.00 -4.79
CA ILE A 26 2.59 5.56 -6.15
C ILE A 26 3.61 6.69 -6.30
N ILE A 27 3.64 7.62 -5.34
CA ILE A 27 4.58 8.75 -5.35
C ILE A 27 6.03 8.25 -5.31
N LEU A 28 6.33 7.26 -4.46
CA LEU A 28 7.67 6.68 -4.35
C LEU A 28 8.06 5.91 -5.62
N ASP A 29 7.13 5.21 -6.25
CA ASP A 29 7.40 4.49 -7.50
C ASP A 29 7.73 5.46 -8.63
N GLU A 30 6.96 6.53 -8.81
CA GLU A 30 7.23 7.55 -9.81
C GLU A 30 8.54 8.28 -9.52
N GLY A 31 8.80 8.60 -8.26
CA GLY A 31 10.05 9.21 -7.81
C GLY A 31 11.25 8.32 -8.08
N ARG A 32 11.13 7.02 -7.82
CA ARG A 32 12.17 6.01 -8.09
C ARG A 32 12.54 5.97 -9.56
N LYS A 33 11.55 5.98 -10.44
CA LYS A 33 11.75 5.98 -11.90
C LYS A 33 12.48 7.24 -12.36
N ALA A 34 12.05 8.40 -11.88
CA ALA A 34 12.67 9.68 -12.20
C ALA A 34 14.13 9.74 -11.73
N VAL A 35 14.40 9.27 -10.52
CA VAL A 35 15.77 9.24 -9.95
C VAL A 35 16.64 8.26 -10.72
N PHE A 36 16.12 7.08 -11.08
CA PHE A 36 16.86 6.12 -11.92
C PHE A 36 17.30 6.76 -13.22
N SER A 37 16.39 7.44 -13.92
CA SER A 37 16.71 8.14 -15.18
C SER A 37 17.79 9.20 -14.97
N SER A 38 17.72 9.94 -13.87
CA SER A 38 18.71 10.95 -13.50
C SER A 38 20.08 10.32 -13.28
N TYR A 39 20.16 9.19 -12.58
CA TYR A 39 21.42 8.50 -12.36
C TYR A 39 21.99 7.86 -13.63
N VAL A 40 21.14 7.36 -14.50
CA VAL A 40 21.59 6.87 -15.82
C VAL A 40 22.26 8.00 -16.61
N ILE A 41 21.66 9.18 -16.64
CA ILE A 41 22.24 10.36 -17.30
C ILE A 41 23.58 10.73 -16.68
N LYS A 42 23.66 10.74 -15.35
CA LYS A 42 24.89 11.03 -14.62
C LYS A 42 26.00 10.05 -14.98
N HIS A 43 25.72 8.76 -14.93
CA HIS A 43 26.72 7.71 -15.21
C HIS A 43 27.06 7.64 -16.71
N LYS A 44 26.14 7.99 -17.61
CA LYS A 44 26.41 8.01 -19.06
C LYS A 44 27.54 8.95 -19.44
N LYS A 45 27.78 9.99 -18.64
CA LYS A 45 28.90 10.91 -18.84
C LYS A 45 30.26 10.27 -18.53
N LEU A 46 30.27 9.18 -17.76
CA LEU A 46 31.47 8.50 -17.27
C LEU A 46 31.77 7.18 -17.99
N VAL A 47 30.80 6.63 -18.72
CA VAL A 47 30.89 5.32 -19.39
C VAL A 47 30.49 5.44 -20.86
N LYS A 48 30.87 4.40 -21.65
CA LYS A 48 30.71 4.45 -23.12
C LYS A 48 29.32 4.07 -23.61
N THR A 49 28.63 3.15 -22.92
CA THR A 49 27.37 2.60 -23.39
C THR A 49 26.22 2.88 -22.43
N MET A 50 24.99 2.85 -22.95
CA MET A 50 23.78 3.00 -22.15
C MET A 50 23.61 1.82 -21.18
N SER A 51 23.95 0.60 -21.59
CA SER A 51 23.92 -0.58 -20.73
C SER A 51 24.81 -0.45 -19.50
N GLU A 52 26.03 0.07 -19.70
CA GLU A 52 26.96 0.33 -18.59
C GLU A 52 26.40 1.41 -17.64
N ALA A 53 25.82 2.48 -18.20
CA ALA A 53 25.21 3.55 -17.41
C ALA A 53 24.05 3.03 -16.56
N GLU A 54 23.18 2.20 -17.13
CA GLU A 54 22.06 1.58 -16.41
C GLU A 54 22.55 0.65 -15.31
N HIS A 55 23.59 -0.15 -15.59
CA HIS A 55 24.21 -1.02 -14.59
C HIS A 55 24.76 -0.21 -13.42
N GLU A 56 25.53 0.84 -13.69
CA GLU A 56 26.10 1.71 -12.68
C GLU A 56 25.02 2.42 -11.86
N ALA A 57 23.92 2.85 -12.51
CA ALA A 57 22.79 3.45 -11.81
C ALA A 57 22.13 2.46 -10.84
N ARG A 58 21.97 1.20 -11.24
CA ARG A 58 21.35 0.16 -10.38
C ARG A 58 22.17 -0.15 -9.14
N ILE A 59 23.48 -0.09 -9.23
CA ILE A 59 24.37 -0.38 -8.08
C ILE A 59 24.73 0.86 -7.28
N ASP A 60 24.28 2.04 -7.70
CA ASP A 60 24.54 3.29 -6.98
C ASP A 60 23.92 3.21 -5.57
N PRO A 61 24.69 3.46 -4.50
CA PRO A 61 24.18 3.35 -3.13
C PRO A 61 22.99 4.29 -2.85
N ASP A 62 22.98 5.48 -3.44
CA ASP A 62 21.89 6.44 -3.25
C ASP A 62 20.59 5.93 -3.91
N TYR A 63 20.72 5.29 -5.07
CA TYR A 63 19.55 4.67 -5.73
C TYR A 63 19.01 3.51 -4.91
N LYS A 64 19.89 2.70 -4.32
CA LYS A 64 19.48 1.57 -3.45
C LYS A 64 18.63 2.03 -2.27
N ILE A 65 18.96 3.17 -1.67
CA ILE A 65 18.17 3.73 -0.56
C ILE A 65 16.74 4.01 -1.01
N ILE A 66 16.56 4.58 -2.20
CA ILE A 66 15.24 4.90 -2.75
C ILE A 66 14.45 3.62 -3.04
N VAL A 67 15.11 2.60 -3.59
CA VAL A 67 14.49 1.29 -3.84
C VAL A 67 14.03 0.64 -2.53
N GLU A 68 14.83 0.73 -1.47
CA GLU A 68 14.47 0.22 -0.14
C GLU A 68 13.27 0.96 0.45
N GLN A 69 13.21 2.28 0.30
CA GLN A 69 12.06 3.09 0.74
C GLN A 69 10.78 2.68 0.02
N TYR A 70 10.87 2.45 -1.29
CA TYR A 70 9.74 1.96 -2.08
C TYR A 70 9.28 0.57 -1.62
N ALA A 71 10.21 -0.35 -1.41
CA ALA A 71 9.92 -1.71 -0.94
C ALA A 71 9.24 -1.69 0.44
N GLU A 72 9.70 -0.82 1.34
CA GLU A 72 9.07 -0.66 2.66
C GLU A 72 7.65 -0.11 2.55
N ALA A 73 7.43 0.86 1.67
CA ALA A 73 6.09 1.40 1.42
C ALA A 73 5.15 0.34 0.83
N GLU A 74 5.64 -0.51 -0.10
CA GLU A 74 4.86 -1.63 -0.63
C GLU A 74 4.45 -2.62 0.47
N LYS A 75 5.37 -2.93 1.38
CA LYS A 75 5.10 -3.80 2.52
C LYS A 75 3.98 -3.23 3.39
N GLU A 76 4.05 -1.93 3.71
CA GLU A 76 3.02 -1.26 4.50
C GLU A 76 1.68 -1.19 3.75
N LEU A 77 1.70 -1.01 2.44
CA LEU A 77 0.51 -1.05 1.60
C LEU A 77 -0.19 -2.42 1.67
N ILE A 78 0.57 -3.49 1.58
CA ILE A 78 0.04 -4.86 1.67
C ILE A 78 -0.58 -5.09 3.04
N LYS A 79 0.08 -4.67 4.13
CA LYS A 79 -0.44 -4.79 5.49
C LYS A 79 -1.75 -4.00 5.65
N ALA A 80 -1.80 -2.79 5.14
CA ALA A 80 -2.99 -1.94 5.22
C ALA A 80 -4.17 -2.56 4.48
N ARG A 81 -3.93 -3.14 3.30
CA ARG A 81 -4.95 -3.84 2.51
C ARG A 81 -5.50 -5.05 3.26
N TYR A 82 -4.63 -5.87 3.85
CA TYR A 82 -5.07 -7.03 4.64
C TYR A 82 -5.86 -6.60 5.86
N ARG A 83 -5.45 -5.54 6.53
CA ARG A 83 -6.16 -5.00 7.70
C ARG A 83 -7.57 -4.59 7.31
N TYR A 84 -7.72 -3.84 6.21
CA TYR A 84 -9.03 -3.44 5.69
C TYR A 84 -9.88 -4.66 5.33
N THR A 85 -9.33 -5.60 4.59
CA THR A 85 -10.05 -6.81 4.15
C THR A 85 -10.56 -7.62 5.34
N ASN A 86 -9.74 -7.78 6.39
CA ASN A 86 -10.11 -8.53 7.58
C ASN A 86 -11.23 -7.83 8.36
N ILE A 87 -11.16 -6.51 8.50
CA ILE A 87 -12.21 -5.73 9.18
C ILE A 87 -13.50 -5.78 8.36
N ASP A 88 -13.42 -5.64 7.05
CA ASP A 88 -14.57 -5.71 6.15
C ASP A 88 -15.30 -7.08 6.26
N ARG A 89 -14.54 -8.16 6.28
CA ARG A 89 -15.10 -9.51 6.48
C ARG A 89 -15.80 -9.64 7.82
N TYR A 90 -15.18 -9.12 8.87
CA TYR A 90 -15.77 -9.17 10.22
C TYR A 90 -17.08 -8.39 10.28
N VAL A 91 -17.11 -7.17 9.71
CA VAL A 91 -18.33 -6.37 9.64
C VAL A 91 -19.43 -7.11 8.86
N SER A 92 -19.09 -7.70 7.73
CA SER A 92 -20.04 -8.47 6.90
C SER A 92 -20.63 -9.66 7.65
N LEU A 93 -19.79 -10.40 8.40
CA LEU A 93 -20.24 -11.52 9.22
C LEU A 93 -21.20 -11.06 10.31
N LYS A 94 -20.90 -9.95 10.98
CA LYS A 94 -21.77 -9.39 12.03
C LYS A 94 -23.11 -8.94 11.46
N GLN A 95 -23.13 -8.34 10.28
CA GLN A 95 -24.37 -7.97 9.59
C GLN A 95 -25.21 -9.21 9.24
N SER A 96 -24.57 -10.26 8.76
CA SER A 96 -25.25 -11.53 8.43
C SER A 96 -25.84 -12.19 9.67
N GLU A 97 -25.11 -12.20 10.79
CA GLU A 97 -25.59 -12.71 12.07
C GLU A 97 -26.83 -11.95 12.55
N LEU A 98 -26.80 -10.61 12.47
CA LEU A 98 -27.93 -9.76 12.87
C LEU A 98 -29.16 -10.05 12.01
N LYS A 99 -29.00 -10.19 10.69
CA LYS A 99 -30.09 -10.52 9.77
C LYS A 99 -30.72 -11.88 10.11
N ARG A 100 -29.86 -12.86 10.39
CA ARG A 100 -30.31 -14.22 10.77
C ARG A 100 -31.10 -14.19 12.09
N ASP A 101 -30.59 -13.49 13.09
CA ASP A 101 -31.22 -13.37 14.40
C ASP A 101 -32.58 -12.68 14.31
N LEU A 102 -32.67 -11.62 13.51
CA LEU A 102 -33.93 -10.91 13.25
C LEU A 102 -34.94 -11.84 12.55
N ALA A 103 -34.49 -12.60 11.56
CA ALA A 103 -35.35 -13.56 10.87
C ALA A 103 -35.85 -14.64 11.79
N LEU A 104 -35.04 -15.19 12.69
CA LEU A 104 -35.41 -16.17 13.69
C LEU A 104 -36.43 -15.60 14.68
N ASN A 105 -36.22 -14.39 15.16
CA ASN A 105 -37.13 -13.72 16.09
C ASN A 105 -38.49 -13.42 15.44
N ASN A 106 -38.53 -13.13 14.15
CA ASN A 106 -39.75 -12.85 13.42
C ASN A 106 -40.61 -14.12 13.14
N LYS A 107 -40.03 -15.30 13.28
CA LYS A 107 -40.72 -16.59 13.10
C LYS A 107 -41.43 -17.07 14.37
N VAL A 108 -41.17 -16.45 15.49
CA VAL A 108 -41.77 -16.77 16.78
C VAL A 108 -42.99 -15.88 16.99
#